data_40bc86ea55a182e28dbae3ca84ba7a7c
#
_entry.id   40bc86ea55a182e28dbae3ca84ba7a7c
#
_cell.length_a   1.000
_cell.length_b   1.000
_cell.length_c   1.000
_cell.angle_alpha   90.00
_cell.angle_beta   90.00
_cell.angle_gamma   90.00
#
_symmetry.space_group_name_H-M   'P 1'
#
loop_
_entity.id
_entity.type
_entity.pdbx_description
1 polymer ?
#
loop_
_entity_poly.entity_id
_entity_poly.type
_entity_poly.pdbx_seq_one_letter_code
_entity_poly.pdbx_strand_id
1 'polypeptide(L)'
;MHTVIDRNDTFRKFDFSSVISPEDNESAIGIIKNIIASGNYFTNSPKYQTKENIFARPESVWLKYRMSFMFSIFMYLGREVKVSNMMAWSFMTNLDGVEDRETLWHNHWHPQNPNAKMLSGIFYLHIPEDVKDRDYCGTEMAPNGPENNGKFFVKPTDYNWLIYPSNQWHRPGIVQSKDYRFILAADIEYTL
;
A
#
# COMPACT_ATOMS: atom_id res chain seq x y z
N MET A 1 -3.74 -12.53 -17.62
CA MET A 1 -3.55 -13.64 -16.65
C MET A 1 -2.79 -13.04 -15.48
N HIS A 2 -3.41 -12.96 -14.30
CA HIS A 2 -2.76 -12.35 -13.15
C HIS A 2 -1.85 -13.38 -12.50
N THR A 3 -0.58 -13.04 -12.33
CA THR A 3 0.43 -13.98 -11.84
C THR A 3 0.82 -13.60 -10.41
N VAL A 4 0.90 -14.59 -9.52
CA VAL A 4 1.58 -14.42 -8.23
C VAL A 4 3.07 -14.35 -8.55
N ILE A 5 3.68 -13.15 -8.40
CA ILE A 5 5.08 -12.92 -8.77
C ILE A 5 6.01 -13.37 -7.65
N ASP A 6 5.59 -13.15 -6.41
CA ASP A 6 6.39 -13.45 -5.24
C ASP A 6 5.47 -13.98 -4.13
N ARG A 7 5.86 -15.09 -3.52
CA ARG A 7 5.11 -15.73 -2.44
C ARG A 7 6.06 -16.03 -1.29
N ASN A 8 5.73 -15.41 -0.18
CA ASN A 8 6.35 -15.69 1.11
C ASN A 8 5.21 -15.97 2.11
N ASP A 9 5.45 -16.65 3.21
CA ASP A 9 4.43 -16.88 4.25
C ASP A 9 3.92 -15.59 4.89
N THR A 10 4.69 -14.50 4.76
CA THR A 10 4.38 -13.18 5.30
C THR A 10 3.57 -12.31 4.34
N PHE A 11 3.78 -12.45 3.02
CA PHE A 11 3.13 -11.61 2.01
C PHE A 11 2.99 -12.33 0.66
N ARG A 12 2.18 -11.75 -0.25
CA ARG A 12 2.11 -12.12 -1.67
C ARG A 12 2.02 -10.89 -2.54
N LYS A 13 2.64 -10.95 -3.72
CA LYS A 13 2.53 -9.93 -4.77
C LYS A 13 1.66 -10.41 -5.92
N PHE A 14 0.79 -9.51 -6.40
CA PHE A 14 -0.12 -9.78 -7.51
C PHE A 14 0.04 -8.69 -8.58
N ASP A 15 0.36 -9.10 -9.80
CA ASP A 15 0.58 -8.19 -10.93
C ASP A 15 -0.73 -7.81 -11.63
N PHE A 16 -0.88 -6.51 -11.89
CA PHE A 16 -2.01 -5.91 -12.60
C PHE A 16 -1.59 -5.05 -13.79
N SER A 17 -0.36 -5.21 -14.30
CA SER A 17 0.15 -4.48 -15.47
C SER A 17 -0.69 -4.67 -16.75
N SER A 18 -1.48 -5.74 -16.82
CA SER A 18 -2.42 -5.99 -17.93
C SER A 18 -3.79 -5.29 -17.77
N VAL A 19 -4.06 -4.67 -16.59
CA VAL A 19 -5.37 -4.06 -16.25
C VAL A 19 -5.22 -2.58 -15.94
N ILE A 20 -4.17 -2.21 -15.23
CA ILE A 20 -3.86 -0.84 -14.83
C ILE A 20 -2.79 -0.33 -15.79
N SER A 21 -3.14 0.68 -16.57
CA SER A 21 -2.24 1.27 -17.56
C SER A 21 -1.37 2.39 -16.95
N PRO A 22 -0.30 2.84 -17.64
CA PRO A 22 0.45 4.02 -17.24
C PRO A 22 -0.44 5.27 -17.08
N GLU A 23 -1.41 5.46 -17.97
CA GLU A 23 -2.36 6.59 -17.92
C GLU A 23 -3.26 6.52 -16.69
N ASP A 24 -3.64 5.32 -16.24
CA ASP A 24 -4.36 5.13 -14.98
C ASP A 24 -3.51 5.59 -13.79
N ASN A 25 -2.22 5.22 -13.76
CA ASN A 25 -1.29 5.67 -12.72
C ASN A 25 -1.10 7.20 -12.74
N GLU A 26 -0.91 7.79 -13.92
CA GLU A 26 -0.78 9.24 -14.07
C GLU A 26 -2.04 9.97 -13.59
N SER A 27 -3.22 9.47 -13.96
CA SER A 27 -4.51 9.99 -13.51
C SER A 27 -4.64 9.92 -11.98
N ALA A 28 -4.34 8.78 -11.38
CA ALA A 28 -4.37 8.58 -9.93
C ALA A 28 -3.40 9.53 -9.20
N ILE A 29 -2.17 9.66 -9.69
CA ILE A 29 -1.16 10.58 -9.14
C ILE A 29 -1.61 12.04 -9.25
N GLY A 30 -2.20 12.44 -10.39
CA GLY A 30 -2.77 13.77 -10.58
C GLY A 30 -3.85 14.10 -9.56
N ILE A 31 -4.75 13.16 -9.29
CA ILE A 31 -5.81 13.33 -8.27
C ILE A 31 -5.19 13.45 -6.87
N ILE A 32 -4.22 12.59 -6.51
CA ILE A 32 -3.53 12.66 -5.22
C ILE A 32 -2.83 14.01 -5.02
N LYS A 33 -2.13 14.52 -6.04
CA LYS A 33 -1.51 15.85 -5.99
C LYS A 33 -2.54 16.94 -5.74
N ASN A 34 -3.71 16.88 -6.38
CA ASN A 34 -4.80 17.83 -6.17
C ASN A 34 -5.38 17.76 -4.75
N ILE A 35 -5.56 16.55 -4.18
CA ILE A 35 -5.99 16.35 -2.79
C ILE A 35 -5.00 17.03 -1.84
N ILE A 36 -3.71 16.80 -2.05
CA ILE A 36 -2.65 17.39 -1.21
C ILE A 36 -2.61 18.91 -1.38
N ALA A 37 -2.69 19.43 -2.61
CA ALA A 37 -2.71 20.87 -2.89
C ALA A 37 -3.92 21.57 -2.26
N SER A 38 -5.05 20.88 -2.10
CA SER A 38 -6.25 21.41 -1.41
C SER A 38 -6.14 21.42 0.13
N GLY A 39 -5.04 20.91 0.71
CA GLY A 39 -4.86 20.83 2.16
C GLY A 39 -5.55 19.63 2.82
N ASN A 40 -6.13 18.71 2.06
CA ASN A 40 -6.82 17.52 2.60
C ASN A 40 -5.86 16.35 2.86
N TYR A 41 -4.86 16.60 3.70
CA TYR A 41 -3.83 15.62 4.06
C TYR A 41 -3.39 15.75 5.52
N PHE A 42 -2.78 14.68 6.04
CA PHE A 42 -2.05 14.71 7.31
C PHE A 42 -0.58 15.04 7.06
N THR A 43 0.01 15.89 7.90
CA THR A 43 1.42 16.28 7.84
C THR A 43 2.34 15.33 8.62
N ASN A 44 1.80 14.23 9.12
CA ASN A 44 2.57 13.26 9.89
C ASN A 44 3.57 12.53 8.99
N SER A 45 4.76 12.23 9.55
CA SER A 45 5.73 11.38 8.90
C SER A 45 5.09 10.09 8.37
N PRO A 46 5.35 9.65 7.14
CA PRO A 46 6.42 10.08 6.24
C PRO A 46 6.00 11.11 5.19
N LYS A 47 5.18 12.04 5.48
CA LYS A 47 4.83 13.29 4.87
C LYS A 47 3.38 13.50 4.47
N TYR A 48 2.99 13.26 3.25
CA TYR A 48 1.66 13.65 2.80
C TYR A 48 0.80 12.40 2.72
N GLN A 49 -0.03 12.18 3.74
CA GLN A 49 -1.05 11.13 3.72
C GLN A 49 -2.41 11.77 3.47
N THR A 50 -3.15 11.30 2.47
CA THR A 50 -4.54 11.75 2.23
C THR A 50 -5.44 11.39 3.41
N LYS A 51 -6.38 12.29 3.76
CA LYS A 51 -7.32 12.10 4.89
C LYS A 51 -8.54 11.28 4.53
N GLU A 52 -8.91 11.28 3.25
CA GLU A 52 -10.13 10.65 2.77
C GLU A 52 -9.93 9.20 2.34
N ASN A 53 -11.02 8.43 2.33
CA ASN A 53 -11.03 7.11 1.73
C ASN A 53 -11.00 7.24 0.20
N ILE A 54 -9.85 6.95 -0.39
CA ILE A 54 -9.63 7.04 -1.85
C ILE A 54 -10.60 6.13 -2.62
N PHE A 55 -10.94 4.95 -2.10
CA PHE A 55 -11.87 4.04 -2.75
C PHE A 55 -13.33 4.51 -2.74
N ALA A 56 -13.67 5.51 -1.94
CA ALA A 56 -15.00 6.13 -1.91
C ALA A 56 -15.13 7.30 -2.89
N ARG A 57 -14.06 7.70 -3.55
CA ARG A 57 -14.09 8.81 -4.51
C ARG A 57 -14.79 8.44 -5.82
N PRO A 58 -15.41 9.43 -6.50
CA PRO A 58 -16.22 9.18 -7.70
C PRO A 58 -15.41 8.94 -8.98
N GLU A 59 -14.12 9.28 -9.02
CA GLU A 59 -13.30 9.14 -10.22
C GLU A 59 -13.15 7.67 -10.62
N SER A 60 -13.42 7.38 -11.89
CA SER A 60 -13.48 6.00 -12.41
C SER A 60 -12.18 5.21 -12.26
N VAL A 61 -11.03 5.89 -12.22
CA VAL A 61 -9.73 5.25 -12.02
C VAL A 61 -9.66 4.49 -10.71
N TRP A 62 -10.29 5.00 -9.64
CA TRP A 62 -10.30 4.33 -8.33
C TRP A 62 -11.08 3.02 -8.32
N LEU A 63 -12.04 2.87 -9.23
CA LEU A 63 -12.73 1.59 -9.40
C LEU A 63 -11.78 0.48 -9.84
N LYS A 64 -10.84 0.75 -10.76
CA LYS A 64 -9.84 -0.21 -11.20
C LYS A 64 -8.95 -0.66 -10.03
N TYR A 65 -8.44 0.28 -9.22
CA TYR A 65 -7.61 -0.05 -8.06
C TYR A 65 -8.39 -0.82 -7.00
N ARG A 66 -9.61 -0.41 -6.72
CA ARG A 66 -10.49 -1.12 -5.77
C ARG A 66 -10.78 -2.55 -6.22
N MET A 67 -11.09 -2.74 -7.50
CA MET A 67 -11.35 -4.08 -8.06
C MET A 67 -10.08 -4.94 -8.07
N SER A 68 -8.93 -4.39 -8.42
CA SER A 68 -7.65 -5.10 -8.39
C SER A 68 -7.25 -5.50 -6.96
N PHE A 69 -7.50 -4.63 -5.97
CA PHE A 69 -7.30 -4.95 -4.56
C PHE A 69 -8.20 -6.10 -4.11
N MET A 70 -9.51 -6.01 -4.37
CA MET A 70 -10.47 -7.08 -4.06
C MET A 70 -10.08 -8.42 -4.68
N PHE A 71 -9.67 -8.40 -5.95
CA PHE A 71 -9.21 -9.60 -6.64
C PHE A 71 -7.93 -10.18 -5.99
N SER A 72 -7.00 -9.32 -5.57
CA SER A 72 -5.80 -9.75 -4.84
C SER A 72 -6.16 -10.44 -3.51
N ILE A 73 -7.16 -9.93 -2.78
CA ILE A 73 -7.66 -10.53 -1.54
C ILE A 73 -8.25 -11.92 -1.83
N PHE A 74 -9.10 -12.03 -2.86
CA PHE A 74 -9.64 -13.31 -3.30
C PHE A 74 -8.53 -14.33 -3.62
N MET A 75 -7.53 -13.92 -4.40
CA MET A 75 -6.40 -14.78 -4.76
C MET A 75 -5.51 -15.11 -3.54
N TYR A 76 -5.36 -14.18 -2.61
CA TYR A 76 -4.61 -14.42 -1.37
C TYR A 76 -5.27 -15.47 -0.51
N LEU A 77 -6.61 -15.42 -0.35
CA LEU A 77 -7.38 -16.31 0.51
C LEU A 77 -7.80 -17.61 -0.19
N GLY A 78 -7.80 -17.64 -1.54
CA GLY A 78 -8.30 -18.76 -2.34
C GLY A 78 -9.82 -18.98 -2.27
N ARG A 79 -10.57 -17.94 -1.84
CA ARG A 79 -12.04 -17.99 -1.70
C ARG A 79 -12.65 -16.61 -1.61
N GLU A 80 -13.96 -16.51 -1.84
CA GLU A 80 -14.74 -15.31 -1.58
C GLU A 80 -14.93 -15.08 -0.07
N VAL A 81 -15.08 -13.81 0.28
CA VAL A 81 -15.28 -13.35 1.66
C VAL A 81 -16.37 -12.29 1.72
N LYS A 82 -17.01 -12.17 2.88
CA LYS A 82 -17.94 -11.08 3.15
C LYS A 82 -17.17 -9.89 3.69
N VAL A 83 -17.09 -8.83 2.89
CA VAL A 83 -16.43 -7.58 3.27
C VAL A 83 -17.34 -6.77 4.20
N SER A 84 -16.83 -6.37 5.36
CA SER A 84 -17.52 -5.48 6.29
C SER A 84 -17.03 -4.04 6.19
N ASN A 85 -15.74 -3.83 5.90
CA ASN A 85 -15.16 -2.52 5.70
C ASN A 85 -14.00 -2.57 4.71
N MET A 86 -13.81 -1.50 3.96
CA MET A 86 -12.67 -1.32 3.07
C MET A 86 -12.33 0.16 2.95
N MET A 87 -11.08 0.49 3.13
CA MET A 87 -10.60 1.86 3.01
C MET A 87 -9.23 1.90 2.34
N ALA A 88 -8.95 3.01 1.67
CA ALA A 88 -7.65 3.25 1.07
C ALA A 88 -7.24 4.72 1.25
N TRP A 89 -5.96 4.94 1.36
CA TRP A 89 -5.32 6.25 1.42
C TRP A 89 -4.03 6.24 0.63
N SER A 90 -3.51 7.42 0.31
CA SER A 90 -2.28 7.53 -0.45
C SER A 90 -1.22 8.29 0.32
N PHE A 91 0.04 7.93 0.06
CA PHE A 91 1.21 8.66 0.52
C PHE A 91 1.99 9.23 -0.65
N MET A 92 2.49 10.46 -0.47
CA MET A 92 3.48 11.10 -1.32
C MET A 92 4.72 11.40 -0.48
N THR A 93 5.84 10.74 -0.79
CA THR A 93 7.08 10.77 0.02
C THR A 93 8.32 10.98 -0.84
N ASN A 94 9.30 11.73 -0.33
CA ASN A 94 10.61 11.90 -0.94
C ASN A 94 11.72 12.00 0.14
N LEU A 95 12.95 12.32 -0.26
CA LEU A 95 14.13 12.45 0.63
C LEU A 95 13.90 13.38 1.83
N ASP A 96 13.15 14.49 1.65
CA ASP A 96 12.92 15.45 2.74
C ASP A 96 11.95 14.94 3.82
N GLY A 97 11.43 13.73 3.72
CA GLY A 97 10.38 13.13 4.55
C GLY A 97 10.83 12.18 5.63
N VAL A 98 12.12 12.01 5.81
CA VAL A 98 12.62 11.00 6.75
C VAL A 98 13.12 11.68 8.02
N GLU A 99 12.26 11.70 9.03
CA GLU A 99 12.66 11.94 10.41
C GLU A 99 12.89 10.59 11.10
N ASP A 100 12.61 10.43 12.35
CA ASP A 100 12.87 9.20 13.10
C ASP A 100 12.14 7.96 12.52
N ARG A 101 12.87 7.08 11.83
CA ARG A 101 12.30 5.88 11.22
C ARG A 101 11.82 4.83 12.23
N GLU A 102 12.33 4.80 13.41
CA GLU A 102 11.93 3.80 14.40
C GLU A 102 10.49 4.04 14.87
N THR A 103 10.04 5.29 14.85
CA THR A 103 8.65 5.64 15.19
C THR A 103 7.65 5.25 14.09
N LEU A 104 8.12 4.89 12.89
CA LEU A 104 7.26 4.50 11.77
C LEU A 104 6.79 3.05 11.80
N TRP A 105 7.30 2.22 12.71
CA TRP A 105 6.81 0.85 12.85
C TRP A 105 5.38 0.83 13.32
N HIS A 106 4.49 0.19 12.55
CA HIS A 106 3.07 0.07 12.86
C HIS A 106 2.48 -1.21 12.27
N ASN A 107 1.26 -1.50 12.67
CA ASN A 107 0.38 -2.47 12.04
C ASN A 107 -1.04 -1.90 11.96
N HIS A 108 -1.92 -2.54 11.22
CA HIS A 108 -3.29 -2.08 11.00
C HIS A 108 -4.33 -2.98 11.66
N TRP A 109 -3.93 -3.77 12.65
CA TRP A 109 -4.84 -4.70 13.31
C TRP A 109 -5.76 -4.00 14.31
N HIS A 110 -6.86 -3.46 13.81
CA HIS A 110 -7.91 -2.81 14.61
C HIS A 110 -9.30 -3.20 14.10
N PRO A 111 -9.69 -4.51 14.12
CA PRO A 111 -10.98 -4.92 13.59
C PRO A 111 -12.11 -4.31 14.43
N GLN A 112 -13.12 -3.78 13.73
CA GLN A 112 -14.33 -3.25 14.38
C GLN A 112 -15.23 -4.37 14.92
N ASN A 113 -15.12 -5.56 14.31
CA ASN A 113 -15.80 -6.76 14.73
C ASN A 113 -14.78 -7.78 15.28
N PRO A 114 -14.94 -8.31 16.52
CA PRO A 114 -13.98 -9.25 17.11
C PRO A 114 -13.85 -10.58 16.32
N ASN A 115 -14.84 -10.91 15.49
CA ASN A 115 -14.81 -12.09 14.61
C ASN A 115 -14.26 -11.79 13.21
N ALA A 116 -13.96 -10.54 12.89
CA ALA A 116 -13.44 -10.18 11.60
C ALA A 116 -11.94 -10.46 11.52
N LYS A 117 -11.49 -10.66 10.29
CA LYS A 117 -10.08 -10.72 9.91
C LYS A 117 -9.74 -9.52 9.05
N MET A 118 -8.47 -9.16 9.02
CA MET A 118 -8.02 -8.02 8.25
C MET A 118 -6.81 -8.38 7.39
N LEU A 119 -6.80 -7.85 6.17
CA LEU A 119 -5.65 -7.83 5.27
C LEU A 119 -5.35 -6.41 4.85
N SER A 120 -4.08 -6.11 4.69
CA SER A 120 -3.56 -4.84 4.19
C SER A 120 -2.90 -5.04 2.83
N GLY A 121 -2.89 -3.96 2.05
CA GLY A 121 -2.22 -3.95 0.77
C GLY A 121 -1.51 -2.62 0.49
N ILE A 122 -0.43 -2.71 -0.29
CA ILE A 122 0.31 -1.57 -0.79
C ILE A 122 0.45 -1.72 -2.30
N PHE A 123 0.08 -0.66 -3.03
CA PHE A 123 0.30 -0.55 -4.47
C PHE A 123 1.24 0.63 -4.73
N TYR A 124 2.31 0.38 -5.49
CA TYR A 124 3.26 1.41 -5.87
C TYR A 124 2.78 2.07 -7.16
N LEU A 125 2.21 3.27 -7.05
CA LEU A 125 1.75 4.06 -8.20
C LEU A 125 2.92 4.65 -8.99
N HIS A 126 3.97 5.06 -8.28
CA HIS A 126 5.20 5.59 -8.86
C HIS A 126 6.37 5.42 -7.91
N ILE A 127 7.46 4.95 -8.45
CA ILE A 127 8.76 4.83 -7.77
C ILE A 127 9.75 5.67 -8.56
N PRO A 128 10.49 6.60 -7.93
CA PRO A 128 11.50 7.39 -8.61
C PRO A 128 12.56 6.50 -9.29
N GLU A 129 12.92 6.83 -10.52
CA GLU A 129 13.80 6.01 -11.36
C GLU A 129 15.20 5.79 -10.75
N ASP A 130 15.72 6.79 -10.01
CA ASP A 130 17.02 6.73 -9.37
C ASP A 130 17.10 5.77 -8.18
N VAL A 131 15.94 5.31 -7.68
CA VAL A 131 15.85 4.41 -6.51
C VAL A 131 14.98 3.18 -6.73
N LYS A 132 14.38 2.99 -7.91
CA LYS A 132 13.42 1.90 -8.14
C LYS A 132 14.02 0.49 -8.01
N ASP A 133 15.32 0.36 -8.26
CA ASP A 133 16.03 -0.91 -8.12
C ASP A 133 16.55 -1.18 -6.69
N ARG A 134 16.24 -0.30 -5.75
CA ARG A 134 16.68 -0.41 -4.37
C ARG A 134 15.60 -1.03 -3.49
N ASP A 135 15.91 -2.12 -2.82
CA ASP A 135 14.97 -2.81 -1.91
C ASP A 135 14.50 -1.87 -0.80
N TYR A 136 15.40 -1.03 -0.26
CA TYR A 136 15.10 -0.10 0.82
C TYR A 136 14.05 0.98 0.44
N CYS A 137 13.76 1.18 -0.85
CA CYS A 137 12.70 2.09 -1.31
C CYS A 137 11.28 1.47 -1.19
N GLY A 138 11.18 0.20 -0.90
CA GLY A 138 9.93 -0.55 -0.76
C GLY A 138 9.30 -0.47 0.62
N THR A 139 8.90 -1.61 1.14
CA THR A 139 8.30 -1.76 2.47
C THR A 139 9.17 -2.66 3.32
N GLU A 140 9.56 -2.22 4.51
CA GLU A 140 10.27 -3.05 5.47
C GLU A 140 9.25 -3.78 6.35
N MET A 141 9.43 -5.10 6.48
CA MET A 141 8.58 -6.00 7.23
C MET A 141 9.32 -6.54 8.45
N ALA A 142 8.61 -6.71 9.56
CA ALA A 142 9.11 -7.32 10.80
C ALA A 142 8.14 -8.40 11.29
N PRO A 143 8.19 -9.63 10.76
CA PRO A 143 7.26 -10.71 11.09
C PRO A 143 7.21 -11.06 12.57
N ASN A 144 8.33 -10.94 13.23
CA ASN A 144 8.51 -11.27 14.66
C ASN A 144 8.41 -10.03 15.57
N GLY A 145 7.96 -8.88 15.03
CA GLY A 145 7.94 -7.58 15.70
C GLY A 145 9.22 -6.76 15.48
N PRO A 146 9.12 -5.43 15.60
CA PRO A 146 10.21 -4.49 15.29
C PRO A 146 11.44 -4.64 16.18
N GLU A 147 11.28 -5.19 17.39
CA GLU A 147 12.37 -5.41 18.35
C GLU A 147 13.22 -6.64 18.01
N ASN A 148 12.71 -7.53 17.16
CA ASN A 148 13.32 -8.83 16.92
C ASN A 148 14.10 -8.87 15.60
N ASN A 149 14.92 -9.90 15.44
CA ASN A 149 15.64 -10.20 14.21
C ASN A 149 14.67 -10.75 13.13
N GLY A 150 15.12 -10.72 11.88
CA GLY A 150 14.34 -11.24 10.75
C GLY A 150 13.56 -10.16 9.99
N LYS A 151 13.93 -8.89 10.18
CA LYS A 151 13.44 -7.79 9.34
C LYS A 151 13.98 -7.93 7.92
N PHE A 152 13.15 -7.60 6.95
CA PHE A 152 13.55 -7.63 5.54
C PHE A 152 12.80 -6.57 4.74
N PHE A 153 13.37 -6.16 3.63
CA PHE A 153 12.70 -5.27 2.68
C PHE A 153 11.98 -6.08 1.61
N VAL A 154 10.75 -5.66 1.33
CA VAL A 154 10.02 -6.09 0.15
C VAL A 154 10.26 -5.04 -0.93
N LYS A 155 10.97 -5.43 -1.99
CA LYS A 155 11.28 -4.55 -3.14
C LYS A 155 9.98 -3.98 -3.72
N PRO A 156 9.91 -2.67 -3.98
CA PRO A 156 8.77 -2.09 -4.67
C PRO A 156 8.71 -2.63 -6.11
N THR A 157 7.50 -2.85 -6.61
CA THR A 157 7.28 -3.33 -7.98
C THR A 157 6.08 -2.60 -8.56
N ASP A 158 6.27 -1.98 -9.73
CA ASP A 158 5.21 -1.27 -10.42
C ASP A 158 4.03 -2.19 -10.74
N TYR A 159 2.82 -1.66 -10.72
CA TYR A 159 1.56 -2.35 -11.04
C TYR A 159 1.25 -3.56 -10.16
N ASN A 160 1.86 -3.65 -8.98
CA ASN A 160 1.65 -4.78 -8.08
C ASN A 160 0.98 -4.38 -6.78
N TRP A 161 0.00 -5.17 -6.36
CA TRP A 161 -0.44 -5.21 -4.97
C TRP A 161 0.47 -6.12 -4.16
N LEU A 162 1.05 -5.58 -3.11
CA LEU A 162 1.68 -6.31 -2.02
C LEU A 162 0.59 -6.55 -0.95
N ILE A 163 0.16 -7.78 -0.74
CA ILE A 163 -0.89 -8.16 0.23
C ILE A 163 -0.28 -8.92 1.40
N TYR A 164 -0.67 -8.55 2.62
CA TYR A 164 -0.19 -9.16 3.86
C TYR A 164 -1.24 -9.06 4.98
N PRO A 165 -1.14 -9.91 6.05
CA PRO A 165 -2.00 -9.80 7.23
C PRO A 165 -1.84 -8.44 7.91
N SER A 166 -2.94 -7.79 8.31
CA SER A 166 -2.89 -6.44 8.89
C SER A 166 -2.20 -6.37 10.26
N ASN A 167 -2.02 -7.49 10.94
CA ASN A 167 -1.21 -7.57 12.17
C ASN A 167 0.31 -7.63 11.90
N GLN A 168 0.72 -7.70 10.64
CA GLN A 168 2.12 -7.67 10.25
C GLN A 168 2.73 -6.30 10.55
N TRP A 169 3.76 -6.23 11.40
CA TRP A 169 4.54 -5.03 11.62
C TRP A 169 5.31 -4.65 10.37
N HIS A 170 5.17 -3.41 9.95
CA HIS A 170 5.83 -2.88 8.78
C HIS A 170 6.07 -1.37 8.92
N ARG A 171 6.93 -0.85 8.05
CA ARG A 171 7.15 0.58 7.88
C ARG A 171 7.52 0.91 6.43
N PRO A 172 7.32 2.15 5.96
CA PRO A 172 7.79 2.55 4.65
C PRO A 172 9.31 2.52 4.59
N GLY A 173 9.84 2.09 3.46
CA GLY A 173 11.25 2.22 3.15
C GLY A 173 11.65 3.69 2.91
N ILE A 174 12.94 3.97 2.96
CA ILE A 174 13.50 5.32 2.73
C ILE A 174 13.45 5.64 1.24
N VAL A 175 12.93 6.83 0.90
CA VAL A 175 13.01 7.36 -0.46
C VAL A 175 14.22 8.30 -0.52
N GLN A 176 15.37 7.79 -0.95
CA GLN A 176 16.59 8.58 -1.14
C GLN A 176 16.60 9.28 -2.52
N SER A 177 15.49 9.88 -2.89
CA SER A 177 15.29 10.64 -4.12
C SER A 177 14.68 12.00 -3.82
N LYS A 178 15.00 13.01 -4.64
CA LYS A 178 14.30 14.29 -4.63
C LYS A 178 12.91 14.18 -5.24
N ASP A 179 12.70 13.22 -6.14
CA ASP A 179 11.40 12.92 -6.72
C ASP A 179 10.52 12.17 -5.75
N TYR A 180 9.21 12.32 -5.91
CA TYR A 180 8.24 11.70 -5.02
C TYR A 180 7.91 10.28 -5.42
N ARG A 181 7.96 9.37 -4.44
CA ARG A 181 7.29 8.08 -4.52
C ARG A 181 5.81 8.27 -4.15
N PHE A 182 4.92 7.69 -4.95
CA PHE A 182 3.49 7.62 -4.68
C PHE A 182 3.07 6.19 -4.40
N ILE A 183 2.37 5.97 -3.31
CA ILE A 183 1.77 4.67 -3.00
C ILE A 183 0.29 4.83 -2.68
N LEU A 184 -0.48 3.78 -2.94
CA LEU A 184 -1.84 3.58 -2.47
C LEU A 184 -1.78 2.46 -1.42
N ALA A 185 -2.17 2.76 -0.19
CA ALA A 185 -2.36 1.78 0.87
C ALA A 185 -3.85 1.48 1.02
N ALA A 186 -4.18 0.24 1.32
CA ALA A 186 -5.57 -0.18 1.52
C ALA A 186 -5.68 -1.25 2.60
N ASP A 187 -6.77 -1.18 3.36
CA ASP A 187 -7.17 -2.20 4.33
C ASP A 187 -8.54 -2.75 4.01
N ILE A 188 -8.72 -4.02 4.29
CA ILE A 188 -10.00 -4.70 4.20
C ILE A 188 -10.27 -5.48 5.49
N GLU A 189 -11.48 -5.30 6.03
CA GLU A 189 -12.03 -6.11 7.10
C GLU A 189 -13.08 -7.07 6.52
N TYR A 190 -12.99 -8.35 6.88
CA TYR A 190 -13.85 -9.40 6.30
C TYR A 190 -14.15 -10.51 7.30
N THR A 191 -15.23 -11.24 7.02
CA THR A 191 -15.59 -12.50 7.67
C THR A 191 -15.59 -13.64 6.64
N LEU A 192 -15.40 -14.85 7.13
CA LEU A 192 -15.42 -16.08 6.32
C LEU A 192 -16.82 -16.62 6.18
#